data_2d866e361b1e5f0a3397565a4304f8ea
#
_entry.id   2d866e361b1e5f0a3397565a4304f8ea
#
_cell.length_a   1.000
_cell.length_b   1.000
_cell.length_c   1.000
_cell.angle_alpha   90.00
_cell.angle_beta   90.00
_cell.angle_gamma   90.00
#
_symmetry.space_group_name_H-M   'P 1'
#
loop_
_entity.id
_entity.type
_entity.pdbx_description
1 polymer ?
#
loop_
_entity_poly.entity_id
_entity_poly.type
_entity_poly.pdbx_seq_one_letter_code
_entity_poly.pdbx_strand_id
1 'polypeptide(L)'
;ILIDHHPYPDDFANFTISDTSVSSTAELVFEFILSLNSINEIDKNIAECLYAGILTDTGNFSYNSSNPRTFEIAAELLKKKINKDHIFKNIYDNYALSRWKLLGYCLYEKRNILHEFKVGYISISKQELEDFDFVPGDTEGFVNYPLSVKGIVVSALFIEKNDIIKISFRSKGEYAVNELAKQYFNGGGHKNAAGGE
;
A
#
# COMPACT_ATOMS: atom_id res chain seq x y z
N ILE A 1 11.71 -0.53 20.94
CA ILE A 1 12.18 0.13 19.71
C ILE A 1 10.99 0.26 18.78
N LEU A 2 10.79 1.44 18.22
CA LEU A 2 9.89 1.69 17.09
C LEU A 2 10.72 1.85 15.82
N ILE A 3 10.39 1.14 14.76
CA ILE A 3 10.95 1.34 13.42
C ILE A 3 9.77 1.57 12.48
N ASP A 4 9.69 2.77 11.89
CA ASP A 4 8.53 3.18 11.10
C ASP A 4 8.92 4.18 10.00
N HIS A 5 8.29 4.07 8.83
CA HIS A 5 8.46 5.01 7.73
C HIS A 5 7.25 5.93 7.51
N HIS A 6 6.23 5.83 8.37
CA HIS A 6 5.06 6.70 8.29
C HIS A 6 5.34 8.08 8.91
N PRO A 7 4.68 9.15 8.44
CA PRO A 7 4.74 10.44 9.09
C PRO A 7 4.02 10.40 10.45
N TYR A 8 4.57 11.13 11.43
CA TYR A 8 3.99 11.29 12.75
C TYR A 8 3.88 9.98 13.57
N PRO A 9 4.99 9.27 13.79
CA PRO A 9 4.98 8.07 14.64
C PRO A 9 4.58 8.42 16.07
N ASP A 10 3.87 7.52 16.74
CA ASP A 10 3.50 7.67 18.16
C ASP A 10 4.74 7.63 19.08
N ASP A 11 4.73 8.48 20.10
CA ASP A 11 5.82 8.60 21.09
C ASP A 11 5.60 7.65 22.28
N PHE A 12 5.72 6.34 22.06
CA PHE A 12 5.61 5.32 23.12
C PHE A 12 6.88 4.50 23.31
N ALA A 13 7.86 4.63 22.43
CA ALA A 13 9.05 3.79 22.41
C ALA A 13 10.28 4.53 22.97
N ASN A 14 11.14 3.81 23.70
CA ASN A 14 12.39 4.38 24.22
C ASN A 14 13.41 4.71 23.13
N PHE A 15 13.33 4.01 21.99
CA PHE A 15 14.19 4.23 20.83
C PHE A 15 13.32 4.23 19.57
N THR A 16 13.44 5.27 18.76
CA THR A 16 12.68 5.42 17.52
C THR A 16 13.62 5.61 16.34
N ILE A 17 13.41 4.81 15.30
CA ILE A 17 14.00 4.96 13.97
C ILE A 17 12.83 5.28 13.04
N SER A 18 12.74 6.54 12.62
CA SER A 18 11.67 7.00 11.73
C SER A 18 12.26 7.79 10.59
N ASP A 19 11.95 7.36 9.36
CA ASP A 19 12.38 8.04 8.14
C ASP A 19 11.33 7.86 7.04
N THR A 20 10.67 8.94 6.68
CA THR A 20 9.62 8.96 5.66
C THR A 20 10.17 9.03 4.22
N SER A 21 11.50 9.15 4.06
CA SER A 21 12.14 9.23 2.74
C SER A 21 12.44 7.85 2.12
N VAL A 22 12.37 6.79 2.94
CA VAL A 22 12.57 5.41 2.49
C VAL A 22 11.29 4.82 1.90
N SER A 23 11.44 3.75 1.13
CA SER A 23 10.32 3.12 0.42
C SER A 23 9.39 2.31 1.33
N SER A 24 9.91 1.77 2.43
CA SER A 24 9.18 0.87 3.31
C SER A 24 9.85 0.74 4.69
N THR A 25 9.08 0.34 5.69
CA THR A 25 9.65 -0.06 6.99
C THR A 25 10.62 -1.25 6.86
N ALA A 26 10.41 -2.14 5.89
CA ALA A 26 11.33 -3.26 5.64
C ALA A 26 12.73 -2.77 5.20
N GLU A 27 12.82 -1.67 4.48
CA GLU A 27 14.09 -1.00 4.15
C GLU A 27 14.79 -0.49 5.41
N LEU A 28 14.07 0.17 6.32
CA LEU A 28 14.62 0.60 7.61
C LEU A 28 15.10 -0.56 8.49
N VAL A 29 14.36 -1.67 8.50
CA VAL A 29 14.78 -2.88 9.23
C VAL A 29 16.06 -3.45 8.64
N PHE A 30 16.21 -3.49 7.32
CA PHE A 30 17.45 -3.91 6.66
C PHE A 30 18.62 -3.00 7.07
N GLU A 31 18.46 -1.68 7.01
CA GLU A 31 19.49 -0.71 7.41
C GLU A 31 19.85 -0.84 8.92
N PHE A 32 18.85 -1.09 9.75
CA PHE A 32 19.08 -1.36 11.16
C PHE A 32 19.96 -2.61 11.38
N ILE A 33 19.65 -3.73 10.72
CA ILE A 33 20.46 -4.95 10.77
C ILE A 33 21.89 -4.68 10.26
N LEU A 34 22.02 -3.91 9.19
CA LEU A 34 23.31 -3.53 8.64
C LEU A 34 24.12 -2.69 9.63
N SER A 35 23.49 -1.74 10.33
CA SER A 35 24.14 -0.89 11.33
C SER A 35 24.71 -1.67 12.53
N LEU A 36 24.12 -2.83 12.82
CA LEU A 36 24.61 -3.77 13.86
C LEU A 36 25.74 -4.68 13.35
N ASN A 37 26.26 -4.48 12.13
CA ASN A 37 27.21 -5.37 11.44
C ASN A 37 26.70 -6.83 11.30
N SER A 38 25.39 -7.01 11.28
CA SER A 38 24.74 -8.33 11.29
C SER A 38 24.18 -8.75 9.93
N ILE A 39 24.69 -8.23 8.81
CA ILE A 39 24.24 -8.56 7.45
C ILE A 39 24.34 -10.06 7.15
N ASN A 40 25.26 -10.76 7.78
CA ASN A 40 25.43 -12.21 7.61
C ASN A 40 24.33 -13.02 8.32
N GLU A 41 23.68 -12.43 9.31
CA GLU A 41 22.56 -13.05 10.04
C GLU A 41 21.26 -13.03 9.22
N ILE A 42 21.19 -12.23 8.15
CA ILE A 42 20.09 -12.27 7.22
C ILE A 42 20.17 -13.59 6.44
N ASP A 43 19.40 -14.56 6.89
CA ASP A 43 19.19 -15.81 6.16
C ASP A 43 18.19 -15.64 5.02
N LYS A 44 17.88 -16.73 4.31
CA LYS A 44 16.92 -16.71 3.21
C LYS A 44 15.51 -16.29 3.66
N ASN A 45 15.05 -16.75 4.82
CA ASN A 45 13.68 -16.49 5.28
C ASN A 45 13.52 -15.01 5.68
N ILE A 46 14.49 -14.45 6.40
CA ILE A 46 14.53 -13.02 6.73
C ILE A 46 14.56 -12.19 5.44
N ALA A 47 15.40 -12.58 4.47
CA ALA A 47 15.49 -11.89 3.19
C ALA A 47 14.19 -11.95 2.38
N GLU A 48 13.46 -13.06 2.40
CA GLU A 48 12.14 -13.19 1.76
C GLU A 48 11.10 -12.27 2.41
N CYS A 49 11.09 -12.17 3.73
CA CYS A 49 10.19 -11.26 4.45
C CYS A 49 10.50 -9.78 4.15
N LEU A 50 11.77 -9.38 4.20
CA LEU A 50 12.20 -8.01 3.89
C LEU A 50 11.89 -7.65 2.44
N TYR A 51 12.16 -8.57 1.51
CA TYR A 51 11.86 -8.36 0.09
C TYR A 51 10.35 -8.22 -0.14
N ALA A 52 9.53 -9.06 0.49
CA ALA A 52 8.07 -8.98 0.41
C ALA A 52 7.55 -7.63 0.94
N GLY A 53 8.08 -7.12 2.06
CA GLY A 53 7.72 -5.81 2.60
C GLY A 53 8.06 -4.66 1.65
N ILE A 54 9.26 -4.65 1.07
CA ILE A 54 9.63 -3.66 0.05
C ILE A 54 8.71 -3.77 -1.17
N LEU A 55 8.44 -5.00 -1.64
CA LEU A 55 7.62 -5.25 -2.82
C LEU A 55 6.18 -4.75 -2.64
N THR A 56 5.57 -4.96 -1.47
CA THR A 56 4.19 -4.54 -1.19
C THR A 56 4.06 -3.03 -1.03
N ASP A 57 4.94 -2.40 -0.25
CA ASP A 57 4.90 -0.96 0.00
C ASP A 57 5.19 -0.13 -1.24
N THR A 58 6.03 -0.64 -2.14
CA THR A 58 6.34 0.00 -3.41
C THR A 58 5.38 -0.37 -4.55
N GLY A 59 4.41 -1.23 -4.30
CA GLY A 59 3.53 -1.74 -5.36
C GLY A 59 4.33 -2.34 -6.51
N ASN A 60 5.20 -3.31 -6.21
CA ASN A 60 6.11 -3.92 -7.18
C ASN A 60 7.05 -2.89 -7.84
N PHE A 61 7.70 -2.05 -7.01
CA PHE A 61 8.61 -0.98 -7.44
C PHE A 61 7.99 0.07 -8.37
N SER A 62 6.65 0.22 -8.31
CA SER A 62 5.93 1.19 -9.14
C SER A 62 5.76 2.56 -8.46
N TYR A 63 5.84 2.59 -7.13
CA TYR A 63 5.62 3.78 -6.32
C TYR A 63 6.73 3.96 -5.30
N ASN A 64 7.04 5.20 -4.94
CA ASN A 64 7.99 5.57 -3.87
C ASN A 64 9.32 4.80 -3.90
N SER A 65 9.78 4.41 -5.09
CA SER A 65 10.98 3.59 -5.29
C SER A 65 12.03 4.25 -6.19
N SER A 66 12.00 5.59 -6.29
CA SER A 66 12.98 6.33 -7.11
C SER A 66 14.36 6.46 -6.44
N ASN A 67 14.48 6.11 -5.16
CA ASN A 67 15.77 6.08 -4.48
C ASN A 67 16.57 4.84 -4.93
N PRO A 68 17.78 5.00 -5.47
CA PRO A 68 18.62 3.86 -5.86
C PRO A 68 18.88 2.87 -4.72
N ARG A 69 18.89 3.35 -3.47
CA ARG A 69 19.12 2.52 -2.29
C ARG A 69 18.12 1.39 -2.14
N THR A 70 16.85 1.62 -2.45
CA THR A 70 15.80 0.59 -2.46
C THR A 70 16.18 -0.60 -3.37
N PHE A 71 16.72 -0.31 -4.56
CA PHE A 71 17.15 -1.36 -5.50
C PHE A 71 18.46 -2.03 -5.08
N GLU A 72 19.38 -1.29 -4.45
CA GLU A 72 20.59 -1.88 -3.87
C GLU A 72 20.24 -2.89 -2.77
N ILE A 73 19.34 -2.53 -1.87
CA ILE A 73 18.85 -3.44 -0.82
C ILE A 73 18.16 -4.65 -1.45
N ALA A 74 17.28 -4.46 -2.43
CA ALA A 74 16.66 -5.56 -3.15
C ALA A 74 17.70 -6.49 -3.78
N ALA A 75 18.78 -5.95 -4.37
CA ALA A 75 19.87 -6.74 -4.93
C ALA A 75 20.63 -7.54 -3.84
N GLU A 76 20.89 -6.94 -2.66
CA GLU A 76 21.51 -7.66 -1.53
C GLU A 76 20.63 -8.82 -1.04
N LEU A 77 19.30 -8.60 -0.94
CA LEU A 77 18.35 -9.64 -0.58
C LEU A 77 18.32 -10.78 -1.61
N LEU A 78 18.38 -10.46 -2.90
CA LEU A 78 18.46 -11.47 -3.98
C LEU A 78 19.72 -12.34 -3.89
N LYS A 79 20.87 -11.82 -3.42
CA LYS A 79 22.10 -12.60 -3.17
C LYS A 79 21.89 -13.71 -2.13
N LYS A 80 20.89 -13.59 -1.26
CA LYS A 80 20.48 -14.63 -0.27
C LYS A 80 19.69 -15.78 -0.91
N LYS A 81 19.62 -15.84 -2.25
CA LYS A 81 18.95 -16.90 -3.03
C LYS A 81 17.46 -17.04 -2.72
N ILE A 82 16.79 -15.92 -2.47
CA ILE A 82 15.32 -15.88 -2.33
C ILE A 82 14.66 -16.26 -3.66
N ASN A 83 13.44 -16.80 -3.57
CA ASN A 83 12.64 -17.05 -4.76
C ASN A 83 11.66 -15.88 -4.99
N LYS A 84 12.13 -14.83 -5.67
CA LYS A 84 11.31 -13.63 -5.89
C LYS A 84 10.05 -13.92 -6.70
N ASP A 85 10.09 -14.88 -7.64
CA ASP A 85 8.93 -15.22 -8.47
C ASP A 85 7.86 -15.92 -7.64
N HIS A 86 8.26 -16.74 -6.67
CA HIS A 86 7.34 -17.35 -5.71
C HIS A 86 6.71 -16.29 -4.78
N ILE A 87 7.51 -15.33 -4.30
CA ILE A 87 6.99 -14.20 -3.50
C ILE A 87 5.97 -13.40 -4.30
N PHE A 88 6.31 -13.00 -5.52
CA PHE A 88 5.41 -12.26 -6.42
C PHE A 88 4.11 -13.03 -6.66
N LYS A 89 4.21 -14.32 -7.01
CA LYS A 89 3.04 -15.17 -7.23
C LYS A 89 2.12 -15.22 -6.03
N ASN A 90 2.66 -15.37 -4.83
CA ASN A 90 1.85 -15.45 -3.61
C ASN A 90 1.14 -14.12 -3.28
N ILE A 91 1.74 -12.99 -3.63
CA ILE A 91 1.19 -11.66 -3.33
C ILE A 91 0.22 -11.19 -4.43
N TYR A 92 0.57 -11.38 -5.72
CA TYR A 92 -0.11 -10.74 -6.83
C TYR A 92 -0.84 -11.69 -7.80
N ASP A 93 -0.51 -12.99 -7.79
CA ASP A 93 -1.08 -13.98 -8.71
C ASP A 93 -1.82 -15.12 -7.97
N ASN A 94 -2.33 -14.84 -6.77
CA ASN A 94 -3.02 -15.82 -5.92
C ASN A 94 -4.41 -15.32 -5.47
N TYR A 95 -5.14 -14.67 -6.37
CA TYR A 95 -6.44 -14.13 -6.07
C TYR A 95 -7.58 -15.14 -6.34
N ALA A 96 -8.59 -15.14 -5.46
CA ALA A 96 -9.81 -15.90 -5.67
C ALA A 96 -10.62 -15.35 -6.87
N LEU A 97 -11.41 -16.22 -7.50
CA LEU A 97 -12.30 -15.82 -8.60
C LEU A 97 -13.37 -14.80 -8.13
N SER A 98 -13.81 -14.88 -6.87
CA SER A 98 -14.72 -13.91 -6.24
C SER A 98 -14.15 -12.48 -6.31
N ARG A 99 -12.88 -12.29 -5.98
CA ARG A 99 -12.18 -11.01 -6.12
C ARG A 99 -12.21 -10.48 -7.57
N TRP A 100 -11.96 -11.34 -8.55
CA TRP A 100 -12.01 -10.95 -9.97
C TRP A 100 -13.40 -10.50 -10.40
N LYS A 101 -14.45 -11.21 -9.93
CA LYS A 101 -15.85 -10.82 -10.20
C LYS A 101 -16.18 -9.48 -9.55
N LEU A 102 -15.82 -9.29 -8.26
CA LEU A 102 -16.01 -8.03 -7.54
C LEU A 102 -15.27 -6.88 -8.23
N LEU A 103 -14.02 -7.09 -8.65
CA LEU A 103 -13.25 -6.07 -9.38
C LEU A 103 -13.95 -5.69 -10.70
N GLY A 104 -14.37 -6.69 -11.48
CA GLY A 104 -15.10 -6.46 -12.74
C GLY A 104 -16.36 -5.63 -12.52
N TYR A 105 -17.17 -5.98 -11.51
CA TYR A 105 -18.34 -5.23 -11.10
C TYR A 105 -17.99 -3.78 -10.71
N CYS A 106 -16.98 -3.59 -9.86
CA CYS A 106 -16.54 -2.26 -9.44
C CYS A 106 -16.11 -1.39 -10.61
N LEU A 107 -15.37 -1.95 -11.58
CA LEU A 107 -14.87 -1.21 -12.73
C LEU A 107 -15.96 -0.91 -13.77
N TYR A 108 -16.98 -1.73 -13.86
CA TYR A 108 -18.05 -1.52 -14.82
C TYR A 108 -19.22 -0.71 -14.24
N GLU A 109 -19.74 -1.08 -13.07
CA GLU A 109 -20.95 -0.50 -12.51
C GLU A 109 -20.70 0.60 -11.46
N LYS A 110 -19.61 0.48 -10.67
CA LYS A 110 -19.42 1.30 -9.46
C LYS A 110 -18.41 2.43 -9.61
N ARG A 111 -17.68 2.47 -10.73
CA ARG A 111 -16.76 3.57 -11.00
C ARG A 111 -17.49 4.87 -11.28
N ASN A 112 -17.00 5.92 -10.69
CA ASN A 112 -17.45 7.29 -10.95
C ASN A 112 -16.24 8.13 -11.32
N ILE A 113 -16.28 8.78 -12.49
CA ILE A 113 -15.19 9.63 -12.97
C ILE A 113 -15.71 11.06 -13.15
N LEU A 114 -15.20 11.96 -12.33
CA LEU A 114 -15.54 13.38 -12.30
C LEU A 114 -14.41 14.16 -12.98
N HIS A 115 -14.42 14.21 -14.31
CA HIS A 115 -13.34 14.80 -15.11
C HIS A 115 -13.09 16.28 -14.76
N GLU A 116 -14.13 17.04 -14.48
CA GLU A 116 -14.05 18.44 -14.08
C GLU A 116 -13.19 18.63 -12.82
N PHE A 117 -13.35 17.74 -11.84
CA PHE A 117 -12.60 17.75 -10.58
C PHE A 117 -11.32 16.90 -10.61
N LYS A 118 -11.07 16.19 -11.71
CA LYS A 118 -9.95 15.23 -11.86
C LYS A 118 -9.95 14.15 -10.77
N VAL A 119 -11.14 13.72 -10.34
CA VAL A 119 -11.38 12.74 -9.30
C VAL A 119 -12.06 11.50 -9.88
N GLY A 120 -11.63 10.32 -9.42
CA GLY A 120 -12.32 9.07 -9.68
C GLY A 120 -12.59 8.33 -8.38
N TYR A 121 -13.75 7.69 -8.24
CA TYR A 121 -14.03 6.91 -7.06
C TYR A 121 -14.86 5.66 -7.34
N ILE A 122 -14.77 4.71 -6.41
CA ILE A 122 -15.59 3.50 -6.35
C ILE A 122 -16.27 3.48 -4.98
N SER A 123 -17.55 3.10 -4.93
CA SER A 123 -18.29 2.90 -3.68
C SER A 123 -18.91 1.51 -3.68
N ILE A 124 -18.74 0.77 -2.58
CA ILE A 124 -19.19 -0.60 -2.42
C ILE A 124 -19.97 -0.69 -1.12
N SER A 125 -21.22 -1.13 -1.20
CA SER A 125 -22.04 -1.40 -0.03
C SER A 125 -21.69 -2.73 0.63
N LYS A 126 -22.12 -2.91 1.88
CA LYS A 126 -21.96 -4.17 2.59
C LYS A 126 -22.64 -5.33 1.85
N GLN A 127 -23.87 -5.09 1.34
CA GLN A 127 -24.60 -6.09 0.58
C GLN A 127 -23.87 -6.53 -0.67
N GLU A 128 -23.28 -5.58 -1.42
CA GLU A 128 -22.49 -5.90 -2.61
C GLU A 128 -21.25 -6.72 -2.27
N LEU A 129 -20.61 -6.47 -1.13
CA LEU A 129 -19.50 -7.32 -0.67
C LEU A 129 -19.95 -8.75 -0.39
N GLU A 130 -21.13 -8.93 0.25
CA GLU A 130 -21.72 -10.24 0.53
C GLU A 130 -22.11 -10.98 -0.76
N ASP A 131 -22.70 -10.26 -1.74
CA ASP A 131 -23.11 -10.83 -3.03
C ASP A 131 -21.93 -11.40 -3.86
N PHE A 132 -20.71 -10.92 -3.59
CA PHE A 132 -19.49 -11.37 -4.26
C PHE A 132 -18.60 -12.28 -3.41
N ASP A 133 -19.10 -12.83 -2.30
CA ASP A 133 -18.32 -13.71 -1.40
C ASP A 133 -16.99 -13.04 -0.95
N PHE A 134 -17.04 -11.73 -0.63
CA PHE A 134 -15.87 -10.94 -0.24
C PHE A 134 -15.14 -11.54 0.96
N VAL A 135 -13.83 -11.61 0.87
CA VAL A 135 -12.95 -11.89 2.02
C VAL A 135 -12.02 -10.70 2.29
N PRO A 136 -11.59 -10.48 3.55
CA PRO A 136 -10.65 -9.41 3.87
C PRO A 136 -9.40 -9.47 2.99
N GLY A 137 -9.07 -8.34 2.35
CA GLY A 137 -7.96 -8.23 1.39
C GLY A 137 -8.41 -8.16 -0.08
N ASP A 138 -9.61 -8.63 -0.45
CA ASP A 138 -10.06 -8.65 -1.84
C ASP A 138 -10.16 -7.27 -2.50
N THR A 139 -10.34 -6.21 -1.74
CA THR A 139 -10.42 -4.84 -2.25
C THR A 139 -9.08 -4.11 -2.26
N GLU A 140 -7.99 -4.77 -1.84
CA GLU A 140 -6.67 -4.15 -1.88
C GLU A 140 -6.27 -3.77 -3.31
N GLY A 141 -5.82 -2.52 -3.46
CA GLY A 141 -5.43 -1.97 -4.76
C GLY A 141 -6.58 -1.45 -5.63
N PHE A 142 -7.86 -1.70 -5.30
CA PHE A 142 -9.00 -1.22 -6.10
C PHE A 142 -9.01 0.30 -6.26
N VAL A 143 -8.59 1.02 -5.23
CA VAL A 143 -8.46 2.49 -5.25
C VAL A 143 -7.52 3.00 -6.34
N ASN A 144 -6.58 2.19 -6.83
CA ASN A 144 -5.63 2.61 -7.85
C ASN A 144 -6.24 2.62 -9.27
N TYR A 145 -7.31 1.86 -9.52
CA TYR A 145 -7.89 1.78 -10.87
C TYR A 145 -8.46 3.11 -11.36
N PRO A 146 -9.30 3.84 -10.61
CA PRO A 146 -9.74 5.17 -11.05
C PRO A 146 -8.55 6.12 -11.28
N LEU A 147 -7.52 6.02 -10.45
CA LEU A 147 -6.32 6.85 -10.58
C LEU A 147 -5.53 6.59 -11.88
N SER A 148 -5.66 5.40 -12.47
CA SER A 148 -5.01 5.04 -13.75
C SER A 148 -5.66 5.72 -14.96
N VAL A 149 -6.87 6.28 -14.82
CA VAL A 149 -7.56 6.98 -15.90
C VAL A 149 -6.83 8.28 -16.23
N LYS A 150 -6.66 8.54 -17.54
CA LYS A 150 -6.00 9.77 -18.02
C LYS A 150 -6.70 11.03 -17.48
N GLY A 151 -5.93 11.92 -16.89
CA GLY A 151 -6.43 13.19 -16.35
C GLY A 151 -6.93 13.12 -14.91
N ILE A 152 -7.06 11.93 -14.32
CA ILE A 152 -7.43 11.77 -12.91
C ILE A 152 -6.19 11.90 -12.03
N VAL A 153 -6.29 12.71 -10.98
CA VAL A 153 -5.21 13.00 -10.03
C VAL A 153 -5.51 12.54 -8.60
N VAL A 154 -6.79 12.33 -8.27
CA VAL A 154 -7.22 11.80 -6.96
C VAL A 154 -8.17 10.64 -7.19
N SER A 155 -8.03 9.59 -6.38
CA SER A 155 -9.00 8.50 -6.33
C SER A 155 -9.39 8.16 -4.90
N ALA A 156 -10.62 7.66 -4.74
CA ALA A 156 -11.14 7.17 -3.48
C ALA A 156 -11.85 5.82 -3.66
N LEU A 157 -11.77 4.99 -2.63
CA LEU A 157 -12.54 3.77 -2.50
C LEU A 157 -13.32 3.84 -1.18
N PHE A 158 -14.63 3.81 -1.27
CA PHE A 158 -15.55 3.80 -0.13
C PHE A 158 -16.08 2.38 0.05
N ILE A 159 -15.94 1.84 1.25
CA ILE A 159 -16.41 0.49 1.60
C ILE A 159 -17.28 0.59 2.85
N GLU A 160 -18.54 0.25 2.71
CA GLU A 160 -19.46 0.15 3.84
C GLU A 160 -19.11 -1.06 4.71
N LYS A 161 -18.93 -0.83 6.02
CA LYS A 161 -18.66 -1.84 7.05
C LYS A 161 -19.50 -1.54 8.28
N ASN A 162 -20.53 -2.35 8.52
CA ASN A 162 -21.44 -2.17 9.67
C ASN A 162 -21.86 -0.69 9.81
N ASP A 163 -21.36 0.00 10.85
CA ASP A 163 -21.76 1.37 11.20
C ASP A 163 -20.79 2.45 10.66
N ILE A 164 -19.79 2.06 9.88
CA ILE A 164 -18.78 2.98 9.32
C ILE A 164 -18.60 2.79 7.82
N ILE A 165 -18.10 3.82 7.15
CA ILE A 165 -17.61 3.74 5.77
C ILE A 165 -16.09 3.88 5.80
N LYS A 166 -15.39 2.77 5.56
CA LYS A 166 -13.94 2.81 5.42
C LYS A 166 -13.55 3.44 4.09
N ILE A 167 -12.63 4.39 4.12
CA ILE A 167 -12.21 5.12 2.93
C ILE A 167 -10.72 4.91 2.70
N SER A 168 -10.35 4.64 1.45
CA SER A 168 -8.96 4.66 1.00
C SER A 168 -8.80 5.76 -0.04
N PHE A 169 -7.76 6.57 0.09
CA PHE A 169 -7.42 7.65 -0.83
C PHE A 169 -6.08 7.41 -1.51
N ARG A 170 -5.98 7.78 -2.78
CA ARG A 170 -4.71 7.86 -3.51
C ARG A 170 -4.67 9.13 -4.33
N SER A 171 -3.47 9.65 -4.56
CA SER A 171 -3.28 10.82 -5.42
C SER A 171 -1.98 10.75 -6.22
N LYS A 172 -1.84 11.68 -7.15
CA LYS A 172 -0.62 11.90 -7.93
C LYS A 172 -0.04 13.28 -7.64
N GLY A 173 1.29 13.38 -7.73
CA GLY A 173 2.00 14.66 -7.61
C GLY A 173 1.83 15.30 -6.24
N GLU A 174 1.54 16.61 -6.25
CA GLU A 174 1.54 17.45 -5.05
C GLU A 174 0.22 17.41 -4.26
N TYR A 175 -0.78 16.64 -4.69
CA TYR A 175 -2.07 16.59 -4.01
C TYR A 175 -1.98 15.74 -2.75
N ALA A 176 -2.06 16.38 -1.58
CA ALA A 176 -1.89 15.74 -0.28
C ALA A 176 -3.22 15.15 0.24
N VAL A 177 -3.49 13.87 -0.07
CA VAL A 177 -4.72 13.20 0.41
C VAL A 177 -4.68 12.84 1.89
N ASN A 178 -3.52 12.81 2.52
CA ASN A 178 -3.40 12.65 3.97
C ASN A 178 -3.97 13.84 4.74
N GLU A 179 -3.77 15.07 4.24
CA GLU A 179 -4.38 16.27 4.84
C GLU A 179 -5.90 16.24 4.71
N LEU A 180 -6.41 15.82 3.53
CA LEU A 180 -7.84 15.62 3.30
C LEU A 180 -8.43 14.59 4.27
N ALA A 181 -7.77 13.44 4.41
CA ALA A 181 -8.19 12.36 5.31
C ALA A 181 -8.20 12.83 6.77
N LYS A 182 -7.15 13.53 7.21
CA LYS A 182 -7.04 14.06 8.57
C LYS A 182 -8.10 15.12 8.87
N GLN A 183 -8.37 16.01 7.92
CA GLN A 183 -9.27 17.14 8.16
C GLN A 183 -10.75 16.73 8.15
N TYR A 184 -11.15 15.76 7.33
CA TYR A 184 -12.57 15.49 7.04
C TYR A 184 -13.02 14.05 7.31
N PHE A 185 -12.09 13.10 7.51
CA PHE A 185 -12.41 11.67 7.52
C PHE A 185 -11.73 10.89 8.65
N ASN A 186 -11.43 11.52 9.77
CA ASN A 186 -10.82 10.87 10.94
C ASN A 186 -9.63 9.96 10.58
N GLY A 187 -8.81 10.39 9.61
CA GLY A 187 -7.83 9.53 9.00
C GLY A 187 -6.42 10.10 8.96
N GLY A 188 -5.58 9.50 8.12
CA GLY A 188 -4.20 9.90 7.94
C GLY A 188 -3.46 8.99 6.98
N GLY A 189 -2.14 9.10 6.93
CA GLY A 189 -1.26 8.32 6.07
C GLY A 189 -0.20 9.16 5.37
N HIS A 190 0.33 8.64 4.28
CA HIS A 190 1.29 9.34 3.44
C HIS A 190 0.61 10.38 2.54
N LYS A 191 1.38 11.35 2.05
CA LYS A 191 0.91 12.42 1.16
C LYS A 191 0.00 11.92 0.03
N ASN A 192 0.38 10.84 -0.63
CA ASN A 192 -0.33 10.30 -1.79
C ASN A 192 -1.09 8.98 -1.52
N ALA A 193 -1.11 8.50 -0.27
CA ALA A 193 -1.77 7.27 0.13
C ALA A 193 -2.29 7.40 1.57
N ALA A 194 -3.57 7.59 1.74
CA ALA A 194 -4.20 7.82 3.04
C ALA A 194 -5.46 6.96 3.19
N GLY A 195 -5.93 6.86 4.42
CA GLY A 195 -7.20 6.23 4.75
C GLY A 195 -7.98 7.06 5.74
N GLY A 196 -9.26 6.74 5.91
CA GLY A 196 -10.15 7.40 6.87
C GLY A 196 -11.49 6.66 7.01
N GLU A 197 -12.40 7.24 7.77
CA GLU A 197 -13.75 6.74 8.01
C GLU A 197 -14.74 7.89 8.24
#